data_5a2c3f063a3a62eb14054bb559e8dc8b
#
_entry.id   5a2c3f063a3a62eb14054bb559e8dc8b
#
_cell.length_a   1.000
_cell.length_b   1.000
_cell.length_c   1.000
_cell.angle_alpha   90.00
_cell.angle_beta   90.00
_cell.angle_gamma   90.00
#
_symmetry.space_group_name_H-M   'P 1'
#
loop_
_entity.id
_entity.type
_entity.pdbx_description
1 polymer ?
#
loop_
_entity_poly.entity_id
_entity_poly.type
_entity_poly.pdbx_seq_one_letter_code
_entity_poly.pdbx_strand_id
1 'polypeptide(L)'
;MKKLFVLAAFILVCTFAALAQVPCGTDLIAADPCSVYSLNYYANRNNTALADSTTRIINPGTVGTPMSPDHGTICADIYVFDNTQEMLECCSCPITANGILELSLLNDLMQNPLTGFPAPNSGVIKIVSDVGANCDPSSPEPIPSLLSWQTHTQQPVTGTFVTTEDEFQSADLTREELGFLGQACAFVQYLGSGKGVCQCGAAS
;
A
#
# COMPACT_ATOMS: atom_id res chain seq x y z
N MET A 1 -32.27 42.60 33.94
CA MET A 1 -31.29 41.56 34.32
C MET A 1 -31.61 40.17 33.75
N LYS A 2 -32.45 40.03 32.72
CA LYS A 2 -32.80 38.73 32.11
C LYS A 2 -32.19 38.50 30.71
N LYS A 3 -31.44 39.45 30.16
CA LYS A 3 -30.85 39.35 28.81
C LYS A 3 -29.36 39.00 28.78
N LEU A 4 -28.71 38.89 29.93
CA LEU A 4 -27.28 38.60 30.02
C LEU A 4 -26.96 37.08 30.14
N PHE A 5 -27.97 36.28 30.48
CA PHE A 5 -27.78 34.82 30.66
C PHE A 5 -27.90 33.99 29.36
N VAL A 6 -28.46 34.54 28.29
CA VAL A 6 -28.65 33.82 27.02
C VAL A 6 -27.40 33.87 26.16
N LEU A 7 -26.52 34.86 26.34
CA LEU A 7 -25.29 34.97 25.55
C LEU A 7 -24.14 34.08 26.07
N ALA A 8 -24.19 33.71 27.35
CA ALA A 8 -23.17 32.84 27.94
C ALA A 8 -23.37 31.34 27.62
N ALA A 9 -24.60 30.93 27.28
CA ALA A 9 -24.92 29.55 26.94
C ALA A 9 -24.58 29.20 25.49
N PHE A 10 -24.40 30.18 24.61
CA PHE A 10 -24.10 29.93 23.20
C PHE A 10 -22.57 29.80 22.88
N ILE A 11 -21.73 30.24 23.81
CA ILE A 11 -20.24 30.16 23.64
C ILE A 11 -19.70 28.82 24.10
N LEU A 12 -20.48 28.00 24.81
CA LEU A 12 -19.99 26.72 25.38
C LEU A 12 -20.23 25.50 24.49
N VAL A 13 -20.84 25.64 23.30
CA VAL A 13 -21.18 24.51 22.41
C VAL A 13 -20.23 24.38 21.19
N CYS A 14 -19.31 25.33 21.00
CA CYS A 14 -18.40 25.30 19.83
C CYS A 14 -16.98 24.77 20.08
N THR A 15 -16.73 24.05 21.15
CA THR A 15 -15.36 23.57 21.46
C THR A 15 -15.19 22.04 21.53
N PHE A 16 -16.00 21.27 20.85
CA PHE A 16 -15.75 19.81 20.76
C PHE A 16 -15.86 19.29 19.32
N ALA A 17 -15.10 19.88 18.42
CA ALA A 17 -14.64 19.18 17.23
C ALA A 17 -13.10 19.14 17.28
N ALA A 18 -12.53 18.73 18.39
CA ALA A 18 -11.25 18.06 18.34
C ALA A 18 -11.53 16.73 17.63
N LEU A 19 -11.21 16.66 16.35
CA LEU A 19 -11.03 15.40 15.66
C LEU A 19 -10.08 14.60 16.57
N ALA A 20 -10.63 13.65 17.32
CA ALA A 20 -9.85 12.64 17.96
C ALA A 20 -9.18 11.90 16.79
N GLN A 21 -7.95 12.27 16.45
CA GLN A 21 -7.06 11.36 15.79
C GLN A 21 -7.05 10.14 16.70
N VAL A 22 -7.65 9.05 16.22
CA VAL A 22 -7.58 7.76 16.91
C VAL A 22 -6.09 7.47 16.97
N PRO A 23 -5.45 7.45 18.14
CA PRO A 23 -4.06 7.06 18.20
C PRO A 23 -4.00 5.65 17.63
N CYS A 24 -3.16 5.45 16.63
CA CYS A 24 -2.82 4.12 16.16
C CYS A 24 -2.49 3.29 17.40
N GLY A 25 -3.10 2.11 17.56
CA GLY A 25 -3.17 1.36 18.83
C GLY A 25 -1.79 1.02 19.43
N THR A 26 -1.79 0.67 20.70
CA THR A 26 -0.58 0.46 21.53
C THR A 26 0.28 -0.77 21.14
N ASP A 27 -0.21 -1.62 20.24
CA ASP A 27 0.50 -2.83 19.76
C ASP A 27 1.23 -2.59 18.42
N LEU A 28 1.45 -1.34 18.07
CA LEU A 28 2.04 -0.95 16.79
C LEU A 28 3.57 -0.99 16.82
N ILE A 29 4.15 -1.32 15.67
CA ILE A 29 5.58 -1.60 15.54
C ILE A 29 6.41 -0.33 15.37
N ALA A 30 5.83 0.78 14.92
CA ALA A 30 6.53 2.02 14.62
C ALA A 30 6.06 3.22 15.45
N ALA A 31 6.93 4.21 15.59
CA ALA A 31 6.62 5.45 16.32
C ALA A 31 5.56 6.32 15.62
N ASP A 32 5.44 6.19 14.30
CA ASP A 32 4.34 6.71 13.47
C ASP A 32 3.82 5.60 12.56
N PRO A 33 2.99 4.71 13.12
CA PRO A 33 2.56 3.50 12.45
C PRO A 33 1.68 3.75 11.23
N CYS A 34 1.06 4.92 11.14
CA CYS A 34 0.15 5.23 10.05
C CYS A 34 0.84 5.47 8.71
N SER A 35 2.16 5.58 8.70
CA SER A 35 2.96 5.78 7.48
C SER A 35 3.80 4.57 7.05
N VAL A 36 3.75 3.47 7.81
CA VAL A 36 4.53 2.24 7.53
C VAL A 36 3.79 1.26 6.65
N TYR A 37 2.47 1.30 6.70
CA TYR A 37 1.59 0.31 6.08
C TYR A 37 0.42 1.00 5.41
N SER A 38 0.23 0.68 4.16
CA SER A 38 -0.86 1.23 3.36
C SER A 38 -1.48 0.18 2.46
N LEU A 39 -2.74 0.38 2.10
CA LEU A 39 -3.47 -0.54 1.26
C LEU A 39 -4.36 0.19 0.26
N ASN A 40 -4.58 -0.45 -0.89
CA ASN A 40 -5.56 -0.04 -1.87
C ASN A 40 -6.17 -1.28 -2.52
N TYR A 41 -7.30 -1.12 -3.17
CA TYR A 41 -7.92 -2.21 -3.93
C TYR A 41 -7.52 -2.16 -5.40
N TYR A 42 -7.66 -3.27 -6.10
CA TYR A 42 -7.70 -3.30 -7.56
C TYR A 42 -9.01 -3.94 -8.03
N ALA A 43 -9.48 -3.57 -9.22
CA ALA A 43 -10.69 -4.09 -9.81
C ALA A 43 -10.57 -4.13 -11.34
N ASN A 44 -11.49 -4.88 -11.96
CA ASN A 44 -11.61 -4.97 -13.43
C ASN A 44 -10.38 -5.55 -14.16
N ARG A 45 -9.52 -6.29 -13.46
CA ARG A 45 -8.30 -6.88 -14.03
C ARG A 45 -8.58 -7.74 -15.27
N ASN A 46 -9.70 -8.44 -15.30
CA ASN A 46 -10.05 -9.35 -16.41
C ASN A 46 -10.75 -8.64 -17.59
N ASN A 47 -10.99 -7.35 -17.47
CA ASN A 47 -11.57 -6.57 -18.57
C ASN A 47 -10.47 -6.01 -19.48
N THR A 48 -10.12 -6.78 -20.51
CA THR A 48 -9.06 -6.42 -21.48
C THR A 48 -9.39 -5.19 -22.34
N ALA A 49 -10.60 -4.65 -22.26
CA ALA A 49 -10.98 -3.41 -22.92
C ALA A 49 -10.58 -2.17 -22.10
N LEU A 50 -10.23 -2.36 -20.82
CA LEU A 50 -9.76 -1.28 -19.94
C LEU A 50 -8.24 -1.15 -19.99
N ALA A 51 -7.76 0.07 -19.76
CA ALA A 51 -6.35 0.28 -19.49
C ALA A 51 -5.95 -0.44 -18.21
N ASP A 52 -4.73 -0.97 -18.18
CA ASP A 52 -4.17 -1.59 -16.99
C ASP A 52 -4.06 -0.59 -15.83
N SER A 53 -4.18 -1.09 -14.62
CA SER A 53 -3.94 -0.33 -13.40
C SER A 53 -2.45 -0.18 -13.15
N THR A 54 -2.05 0.98 -12.65
CA THR A 54 -0.66 1.27 -12.29
C THR A 54 -0.57 1.62 -10.81
N THR A 55 0.33 0.95 -10.11
CA THR A 55 0.74 1.29 -8.74
C THR A 55 1.98 2.17 -8.83
N ARG A 56 1.96 3.35 -8.19
CA ARG A 56 3.10 4.27 -8.08
C ARG A 56 3.52 4.37 -6.63
N ILE A 57 4.82 4.24 -6.38
CA ILE A 57 5.39 4.30 -5.04
C ILE A 57 6.57 5.28 -5.08
N ILE A 58 6.58 6.23 -4.16
CA ILE A 58 7.61 7.25 -4.06
C ILE A 58 8.35 7.11 -2.74
N ASN A 59 9.68 7.11 -2.81
CA ASN A 59 10.53 7.34 -1.65
C ASN A 59 10.80 8.86 -1.53
N PRO A 60 10.19 9.57 -0.57
CA PRO A 60 10.36 11.01 -0.44
C PRO A 60 11.73 11.45 0.12
N GLY A 61 12.63 10.51 0.41
CA GLY A 61 13.97 10.82 0.95
C GLY A 61 13.98 11.25 2.41
N THR A 62 13.00 10.80 3.20
CA THR A 62 12.91 11.19 4.63
C THR A 62 13.83 10.39 5.55
N VAL A 63 14.27 9.21 5.14
CA VAL A 63 15.11 8.29 5.93
C VAL A 63 16.60 8.43 5.57
N GLY A 64 16.90 8.83 4.37
CA GLY A 64 18.28 9.03 3.91
C GLY A 64 18.30 9.91 2.68
N THR A 65 19.48 10.21 2.18
CA THR A 65 19.68 11.07 1.02
C THR A 65 20.42 10.32 -0.07
N PRO A 66 20.37 10.78 -1.34
CA PRO A 66 21.17 10.19 -2.43
C PRO A 66 22.68 10.18 -2.15
N MET A 67 23.14 10.98 -1.17
CA MET A 67 24.54 11.05 -0.74
C MET A 67 24.89 10.06 0.38
N SER A 68 23.89 9.38 0.96
CA SER A 68 24.10 8.31 1.94
C SER A 68 24.71 7.07 1.27
N PRO A 69 25.46 6.20 2.01
CA PRO A 69 26.07 5.00 1.43
C PRO A 69 25.08 4.03 0.76
N ASP A 70 23.86 3.98 1.26
CA ASP A 70 22.74 3.21 0.75
C ASP A 70 21.84 4.02 -0.21
N HIS A 71 22.26 5.25 -0.56
CA HIS A 71 21.49 6.21 -1.36
C HIS A 71 20.12 6.55 -0.79
N GLY A 72 19.91 6.36 0.53
CA GLY A 72 18.61 6.53 1.18
C GLY A 72 17.56 5.56 0.66
N THR A 73 17.98 4.36 0.27
CA THR A 73 17.10 3.33 -0.27
C THR A 73 16.13 2.82 0.77
N ILE A 74 14.87 2.68 0.38
CA ILE A 74 13.80 2.04 1.13
C ILE A 74 13.23 0.94 0.26
N CYS A 75 12.86 -0.18 0.87
CA CYS A 75 12.16 -1.23 0.17
C CYS A 75 10.65 -1.03 0.28
N ALA A 76 9.95 -1.21 -0.83
CA ALA A 76 8.52 -1.37 -0.85
C ALA A 76 8.19 -2.86 -0.84
N ASP A 77 7.78 -3.38 0.31
CA ASP A 77 7.27 -4.74 0.41
C ASP A 77 5.83 -4.77 -0.04
N ILE A 78 5.57 -5.42 -1.16
CA ILE A 78 4.28 -5.42 -1.85
C ILE A 78 3.65 -6.81 -1.72
N TYR A 79 2.39 -6.86 -1.30
CA TYR A 79 1.62 -8.08 -1.12
C TYR A 79 0.29 -7.97 -1.85
N VAL A 80 0.05 -8.86 -2.79
CA VAL A 80 -1.14 -8.86 -3.63
C VAL A 80 -2.07 -10.00 -3.21
N PHE A 81 -3.29 -9.64 -2.85
CA PHE A 81 -4.33 -10.57 -2.44
C PHE A 81 -5.50 -10.54 -3.41
N ASP A 82 -6.15 -11.69 -3.60
CA ASP A 82 -7.39 -11.78 -4.33
C ASP A 82 -8.63 -11.46 -3.45
N ASN A 83 -9.79 -11.48 -4.06
CA ASN A 83 -11.07 -11.26 -3.38
C ASN A 83 -11.53 -12.43 -2.49
N THR A 84 -10.79 -13.54 -2.47
CA THR A 84 -10.98 -14.67 -1.55
C THR A 84 -9.99 -14.67 -0.40
N GLN A 85 -9.15 -13.61 -0.30
CA GLN A 85 -8.15 -13.38 0.74
C GLN A 85 -6.91 -14.29 0.61
N GLU A 86 -6.69 -14.87 -0.55
CA GLU A 86 -5.47 -15.62 -0.84
C GLU A 86 -4.37 -14.67 -1.35
N MET A 87 -3.15 -14.80 -0.82
CA MET A 87 -2.01 -14.06 -1.35
C MET A 87 -1.60 -14.67 -2.69
N LEU A 88 -1.57 -13.83 -3.72
CA LEU A 88 -1.20 -14.24 -5.07
C LEU A 88 0.29 -14.10 -5.33
N GLU A 89 0.83 -12.95 -4.99
CA GLU A 89 2.22 -12.58 -5.21
C GLU A 89 2.72 -11.67 -4.10
N CYS A 90 4.02 -11.65 -3.92
CA CYS A 90 4.72 -10.70 -3.07
C CYS A 90 6.11 -10.39 -3.66
N CYS A 91 6.59 -9.18 -3.43
CA CYS A 91 7.95 -8.77 -3.74
C CYS A 91 8.40 -7.62 -2.86
N SER A 92 9.70 -7.38 -2.83
CA SER A 92 10.29 -6.21 -2.18
C SER A 92 11.14 -5.47 -3.20
N CYS A 93 10.79 -4.21 -3.45
CA CYS A 93 11.37 -3.40 -4.50
C CYS A 93 12.15 -2.23 -3.91
N PRO A 94 13.48 -2.13 -4.16
CA PRO A 94 14.28 -1.02 -3.67
C PRO A 94 13.96 0.28 -4.43
N ILE A 95 13.77 1.36 -3.68
CA ILE A 95 13.53 2.70 -4.22
C ILE A 95 14.52 3.66 -3.56
N THR A 96 15.42 4.26 -4.34
CA THR A 96 16.37 5.25 -3.83
C THR A 96 15.67 6.54 -3.43
N ALA A 97 16.31 7.35 -2.57
CA ALA A 97 15.75 8.64 -2.14
C ALA A 97 15.36 9.52 -3.33
N ASN A 98 14.16 10.10 -3.28
CA ASN A 98 13.51 10.88 -4.34
C ASN A 98 13.20 10.06 -5.62
N GLY A 99 13.26 8.72 -5.53
CA GLY A 99 12.89 7.82 -6.61
C GLY A 99 11.39 7.54 -6.65
N ILE A 100 10.92 7.15 -7.82
CA ILE A 100 9.57 6.63 -8.06
C ILE A 100 9.66 5.23 -8.66
N LEU A 101 8.79 4.35 -8.23
CA LEU A 101 8.56 3.02 -8.79
C LEU A 101 7.17 2.99 -9.40
N GLU A 102 7.06 2.59 -10.65
CA GLU A 102 5.79 2.38 -11.35
C GLU A 102 5.64 0.91 -11.71
N LEU A 103 4.54 0.30 -11.28
CA LEU A 103 4.26 -1.13 -11.46
C LEU A 103 2.91 -1.33 -12.15
N SER A 104 2.91 -2.09 -13.23
CA SER A 104 1.71 -2.57 -13.91
C SER A 104 1.05 -3.68 -13.09
N LEU A 105 -0.25 -3.58 -12.87
CA LEU A 105 -1.00 -4.64 -12.18
C LEU A 105 -0.88 -5.98 -12.94
N LEU A 106 -1.04 -5.95 -14.27
CA LEU A 106 -1.03 -7.17 -15.09
C LEU A 106 0.36 -7.73 -15.31
N ASN A 107 1.36 -6.85 -15.54
CA ASN A 107 2.67 -7.28 -16.00
C ASN A 107 3.71 -7.42 -14.90
N ASP A 108 3.51 -6.75 -13.75
CA ASP A 108 4.48 -6.76 -12.66
C ASP A 108 3.93 -7.40 -11.39
N LEU A 109 2.65 -7.16 -11.06
CA LEU A 109 2.05 -7.52 -9.78
C LEU A 109 1.16 -8.77 -9.81
N MET A 110 0.80 -9.29 -10.99
CA MET A 110 -0.11 -10.44 -11.09
C MET A 110 0.30 -11.40 -12.22
N GLN A 111 1.56 -11.79 -12.24
CA GLN A 111 2.09 -12.72 -13.25
C GLN A 111 2.15 -14.17 -12.79
N ASN A 112 1.77 -14.46 -11.55
CA ASN A 112 1.86 -15.81 -11.02
C ASN A 112 0.99 -16.79 -11.83
N PRO A 113 1.60 -17.74 -12.58
CA PRO A 113 0.83 -18.70 -13.38
C PRO A 113 0.09 -19.74 -12.54
N LEU A 114 0.34 -19.78 -11.22
CA LEU A 114 -0.33 -20.69 -10.28
C LEU A 114 -1.63 -20.09 -9.75
N THR A 115 -1.88 -18.79 -9.94
CA THR A 115 -3.20 -18.23 -9.68
C THR A 115 -4.19 -18.89 -10.64
N GLY A 116 -5.20 -19.55 -10.09
CA GLY A 116 -6.17 -20.32 -10.85
C GLY A 116 -6.77 -19.56 -12.04
N PHE A 117 -7.28 -20.28 -13.02
CA PHE A 117 -8.00 -19.68 -14.14
C PHE A 117 -9.52 -19.76 -13.85
N PRO A 118 -10.29 -18.66 -13.99
CA PRO A 118 -9.86 -17.31 -14.38
C PRO A 118 -9.10 -16.60 -13.25
N ALA A 119 -8.09 -15.81 -13.62
CA ALA A 119 -7.39 -15.00 -12.66
C ALA A 119 -8.33 -14.05 -11.92
N PRO A 120 -8.09 -13.74 -10.64
CA PRO A 120 -8.97 -12.88 -9.84
C PRO A 120 -9.19 -11.52 -10.49
N ASN A 121 -10.44 -11.06 -10.52
CA ASN A 121 -10.80 -9.79 -11.14
C ASN A 121 -10.58 -8.58 -10.23
N SER A 122 -10.51 -8.81 -8.93
CA SER A 122 -10.38 -7.78 -7.91
C SER A 122 -9.67 -8.33 -6.67
N GLY A 123 -9.15 -7.44 -5.86
CA GLY A 123 -8.49 -7.79 -4.61
C GLY A 123 -7.86 -6.58 -3.96
N VAL A 124 -6.83 -6.81 -3.14
CA VAL A 124 -6.16 -5.79 -2.35
C VAL A 124 -4.67 -5.86 -2.58
N ILE A 125 -4.05 -4.69 -2.73
CA ILE A 125 -2.60 -4.50 -2.68
C ILE A 125 -2.27 -3.88 -1.34
N LYS A 126 -1.35 -4.49 -0.61
CA LYS A 126 -0.81 -3.99 0.66
C LYS A 126 0.66 -3.65 0.45
N ILE A 127 1.09 -2.53 1.01
CA ILE A 127 2.47 -2.07 0.94
C ILE A 127 2.97 -1.83 2.36
N VAL A 128 4.07 -2.47 2.71
CA VAL A 128 4.86 -2.16 3.91
C VAL A 128 6.12 -1.44 3.46
N SER A 129 6.39 -0.29 4.06
CA SER A 129 7.64 0.42 3.89
C SER A 129 8.70 -0.25 4.77
N ASP A 130 9.81 -0.68 4.21
CA ASP A 130 10.83 -1.49 4.88
C ASP A 130 12.23 -0.87 4.75
N VAL A 131 13.11 -1.18 5.70
CA VAL A 131 14.51 -0.73 5.63
C VAL A 131 15.24 -1.32 4.43
N GLY A 132 15.94 -0.48 3.67
CA GLY A 132 16.52 -0.81 2.38
C GLY A 132 17.72 -1.75 2.37
N ALA A 133 18.01 -2.47 3.47
CA ALA A 133 19.23 -3.27 3.55
C ALA A 133 19.21 -4.55 2.70
N ASN A 134 18.09 -5.27 2.68
CA ASN A 134 17.99 -6.59 2.05
C ASN A 134 16.76 -6.77 1.13
N CYS A 135 15.73 -5.94 1.24
CA CYS A 135 14.47 -6.06 0.50
C CYS A 135 13.92 -7.51 0.50
N ASP A 136 13.60 -8.03 1.68
CA ASP A 136 13.05 -9.39 1.85
C ASP A 136 11.60 -9.31 2.36
N PRO A 137 10.59 -9.49 1.50
CA PRO A 137 9.19 -9.38 1.89
C PRO A 137 8.71 -10.53 2.79
N SER A 138 9.53 -11.56 2.97
CA SER A 138 9.25 -12.65 3.92
C SER A 138 9.69 -12.33 5.36
N SER A 139 10.50 -11.29 5.53
CA SER A 139 11.03 -10.83 6.82
C SER A 139 11.08 -9.30 6.90
N PRO A 140 9.93 -8.63 6.77
CA PRO A 140 9.88 -7.17 6.70
C PRO A 140 10.32 -6.50 8.01
N GLU A 141 11.11 -5.42 7.87
CA GLU A 141 11.58 -4.55 8.96
C GLU A 141 10.97 -3.14 8.78
N PRO A 142 9.75 -2.88 9.28
CA PRO A 142 8.99 -1.69 8.95
C PRO A 142 9.63 -0.36 9.34
N ILE A 143 9.62 0.60 8.43
CA ILE A 143 10.08 1.97 8.61
C ILE A 143 9.11 2.96 7.96
N PRO A 144 8.73 4.08 8.61
CA PRO A 144 7.83 5.03 7.99
C PRO A 144 8.52 5.79 6.85
N SER A 145 7.97 5.76 5.63
CA SER A 145 8.34 6.76 4.65
C SER A 145 7.80 6.66 3.22
N LEU A 146 7.22 5.59 2.77
CA LEU A 146 6.74 5.50 1.38
C LEU A 146 5.39 6.18 1.19
N LEU A 147 5.21 6.81 0.03
CA LEU A 147 3.93 7.34 -0.44
C LEU A 147 3.51 6.53 -1.68
N SER A 148 2.24 6.18 -1.79
CA SER A 148 1.77 5.33 -2.88
C SER A 148 0.39 5.70 -3.41
N TRP A 149 0.20 5.49 -4.72
CA TRP A 149 -1.04 5.75 -5.45
C TRP A 149 -1.37 4.57 -6.36
N GLN A 150 -2.67 4.40 -6.61
CA GLN A 150 -3.20 3.38 -7.53
C GLN A 150 -4.12 4.03 -8.56
N THR A 151 -3.94 3.70 -9.84
CA THR A 151 -4.92 4.05 -10.86
C THR A 151 -6.03 3.02 -10.92
N HIS A 152 -7.26 3.50 -11.08
CA HIS A 152 -8.45 2.69 -11.25
C HIS A 152 -9.14 3.08 -12.56
N THR A 153 -9.33 2.12 -13.45
CA THR A 153 -10.08 2.34 -14.69
C THR A 153 -11.44 1.66 -14.58
N GLN A 154 -12.49 2.42 -14.78
CA GLN A 154 -13.87 1.99 -14.71
C GLN A 154 -14.61 2.28 -16.01
N GLN A 155 -15.62 1.48 -16.30
CA GLN A 155 -16.53 1.69 -17.42
C GLN A 155 -17.96 1.91 -16.91
N PRO A 156 -18.29 3.14 -16.47
CA PRO A 156 -19.60 3.44 -15.92
C PRO A 156 -20.74 3.30 -16.95
N VAL A 157 -20.41 3.51 -18.22
CA VAL A 157 -21.34 3.33 -19.36
C VAL A 157 -20.57 2.68 -20.50
N THR A 158 -21.22 1.79 -21.25
CA THR A 158 -20.61 1.13 -22.41
C THR A 158 -19.99 2.14 -23.37
N GLY A 159 -18.70 1.98 -23.66
CA GLY A 159 -17.92 2.84 -24.53
C GLY A 159 -17.35 4.10 -23.87
N THR A 160 -17.58 4.30 -22.57
CA THR A 160 -17.02 5.41 -21.81
C THR A 160 -16.10 4.89 -20.70
N PHE A 161 -14.84 5.29 -20.70
CA PHE A 161 -13.87 4.94 -19.69
C PHE A 161 -13.55 6.13 -18.81
N VAL A 162 -13.43 5.89 -17.50
CA VAL A 162 -12.98 6.87 -16.51
C VAL A 162 -11.82 6.26 -15.76
N THR A 163 -10.69 6.95 -15.77
CA THR A 163 -9.53 6.58 -14.94
C THR A 163 -9.40 7.58 -13.81
N THR A 164 -9.35 7.10 -12.60
CA THR A 164 -9.04 7.87 -11.39
C THR A 164 -7.71 7.40 -10.83
N GLU A 165 -7.08 8.22 -10.02
CA GLU A 165 -5.90 7.86 -9.25
C GLU A 165 -6.16 8.23 -7.79
N ASP A 166 -6.06 7.26 -6.91
CA ASP A 166 -6.32 7.40 -5.49
C ASP A 166 -5.07 7.03 -4.68
N GLU A 167 -4.84 7.76 -3.60
CA GLU A 167 -3.77 7.46 -2.66
C GLU A 167 -4.06 6.16 -1.89
N PHE A 168 -3.03 5.39 -1.60
CA PHE A 168 -3.13 4.26 -0.70
C PHE A 168 -3.51 4.75 0.70
N GLN A 169 -4.47 4.10 1.31
CA GLN A 169 -4.93 4.46 2.64
C GLN A 169 -4.01 3.84 3.69
N SER A 170 -3.49 4.68 4.59
CA SER A 170 -2.73 4.21 5.73
C SER A 170 -3.62 3.41 6.68
N ALA A 171 -3.06 2.35 7.25
CA ALA A 171 -3.73 1.49 8.22
C ALA A 171 -2.77 1.08 9.33
N ASP A 172 -3.34 0.59 10.43
CA ASP A 172 -2.56 0.06 11.54
C ASP A 172 -1.88 -1.26 11.15
N LEU A 173 -0.58 -1.33 11.35
CA LEU A 173 0.20 -2.56 11.17
C LEU A 173 0.40 -3.24 12.53
N THR A 174 -0.35 -4.30 12.78
CA THR A 174 -0.15 -5.12 13.99
C THR A 174 0.98 -6.11 13.77
N ARG A 175 1.53 -6.64 14.87
CA ARG A 175 2.54 -7.71 14.79
C ARG A 175 2.01 -9.00 14.18
N GLU A 176 0.73 -9.26 14.39
CA GLU A 176 0.04 -10.42 13.82
C GLU A 176 -0.08 -10.28 12.30
N GLU A 177 -0.50 -9.10 11.81
CA GLU A 177 -0.59 -8.82 10.39
C GLU A 177 0.81 -8.88 9.73
N LEU A 178 1.81 -8.25 10.33
CA LEU A 178 3.18 -8.31 9.82
C LEU A 178 3.70 -9.74 9.73
N GLY A 179 3.50 -10.53 10.80
CA GLY A 179 3.89 -11.94 10.83
C GLY A 179 3.14 -12.77 9.78
N PHE A 180 1.85 -12.49 9.57
CA PHE A 180 1.05 -13.14 8.54
C PHE A 180 1.57 -12.81 7.14
N LEU A 181 1.84 -11.53 6.84
CA LEU A 181 2.35 -11.10 5.53
C LEU A 181 3.67 -11.79 5.18
N GLY A 182 4.62 -11.80 6.11
CA GLY A 182 5.92 -12.47 5.90
C GLY A 182 5.77 -13.98 5.69
N GLN A 183 4.97 -14.67 6.52
CA GLN A 183 4.76 -16.11 6.39
C GLN A 183 4.03 -16.49 5.10
N ALA A 184 2.99 -15.75 4.75
CA ALA A 184 2.24 -15.97 3.52
C ALA A 184 3.12 -15.75 2.29
N CYS A 185 3.97 -14.69 2.32
CA CYS A 185 4.92 -14.42 1.24
C CYS A 185 5.95 -15.54 1.10
N ALA A 186 6.56 -16.00 2.19
CA ALA A 186 7.49 -17.12 2.17
C ALA A 186 6.84 -18.38 1.57
N PHE A 187 5.56 -18.64 1.90
CA PHE A 187 4.81 -19.76 1.37
C PHE A 187 4.57 -19.64 -0.15
N VAL A 188 4.11 -18.47 -0.61
CA VAL A 188 3.85 -18.20 -2.03
C VAL A 188 5.12 -18.29 -2.86
N GLN A 189 6.23 -17.77 -2.37
CA GLN A 189 7.54 -17.88 -3.03
C GLN A 189 8.00 -19.32 -3.12
N TYR A 190 7.85 -20.11 -2.08
CA TYR A 190 8.26 -21.50 -2.03
C TYR A 190 7.44 -22.39 -2.99
N LEU A 191 6.12 -22.32 -2.91
CA LEU A 191 5.20 -23.10 -3.77
C LEU A 191 5.26 -22.65 -5.22
N GLY A 192 5.42 -21.35 -5.44
CA GLY A 192 5.55 -20.77 -6.76
C GLY A 192 6.87 -21.08 -7.48
N SER A 193 7.81 -21.76 -6.84
CA SER A 193 9.17 -21.94 -7.38
C SER A 193 9.78 -20.62 -7.89
N GLY A 194 9.54 -19.53 -7.16
CA GLY A 194 9.87 -18.16 -7.55
C GLY A 194 8.83 -17.50 -8.46
N LYS A 195 7.69 -18.16 -8.73
CA LYS A 195 6.63 -17.61 -9.59
C LYS A 195 5.61 -16.76 -8.84
N GLY A 196 5.52 -16.86 -7.52
CA GLY A 196 4.74 -15.96 -6.68
C GLY A 196 5.50 -14.68 -6.31
N VAL A 197 6.61 -14.38 -6.99
CA VAL A 197 7.40 -13.16 -6.81
C VAL A 197 7.00 -12.16 -7.87
N CYS A 198 6.40 -11.06 -7.50
CA CYS A 198 6.12 -9.97 -8.42
C CYS A 198 7.42 -9.33 -8.94
N GLN A 199 7.33 -8.60 -10.04
CA GLN A 199 8.48 -7.95 -10.66
C GLN A 199 8.56 -6.49 -10.22
N CYS A 200 9.76 -6.02 -9.89
CA CYS A 200 9.98 -4.62 -9.49
C CYS A 200 10.02 -3.64 -10.68
N GLY A 201 9.57 -4.07 -11.86
CA GLY A 201 9.72 -3.28 -13.08
C GLY A 201 11.18 -3.12 -13.51
N ALA A 202 11.42 -2.59 -14.70
CA ALA A 202 12.73 -2.10 -15.05
C ALA A 202 12.94 -0.76 -14.33
N ALA A 203 13.82 -0.71 -13.34
CA ALA A 203 14.22 0.53 -12.70
C ALA A 203 14.71 1.49 -13.79
N SER A 204 13.95 2.54 -14.01
CA SER A 204 14.27 3.62 -14.95
C SER A 204 15.18 4.65 -14.31
#